data_bd1ecd1b676d4b01c582e6bffb5e0fbb
#
_entry.id   bd1ecd1b676d4b01c582e6bffb5e0fbb
#
_cell.length_a   1.000
_cell.length_b   1.000
_cell.length_c   1.000
_cell.angle_alpha   90.00
_cell.angle_beta   90.00
_cell.angle_gamma   90.00
#
_symmetry.space_group_name_H-M   'P 1'
#
loop_
_entity.id
_entity.type
_entity.pdbx_description
1 polymer ?
#
loop_
_entity_poly.entity_id
_entity_poly.type
_entity_poly.pdbx_seq_one_letter_code
_entity_poly.pdbx_strand_id
1 'polypeptide(L)'
;MDVFGAHWANHSDRLAEAFHTIVREEDLVLIPGDISWAMYLEDARADLAFLGALPGKKLLLRGNHDFWWSSVTKVRSILPDGIYVLQNDTFRFHNVEIAGTRGWTIPESAGYKESEDRKLFEREKQRLHLSLSRLSDDTVHVVMFHYPPFSESQKPSDFVSMLEPYHVHTVVYGHLHSAKAHASAFQGEYRGTQYRLVAADALRFVPIELMEIE
;
A
#
# COMPACT_ATOMS: atom_id res chain seq x y z
N MET A 1 0.30 -2.35 -18.68
CA MET A 1 0.20 -3.46 -17.70
C MET A 1 0.09 -4.85 -18.35
N ASP A 2 -0.23 -4.97 -19.63
CA ASP A 2 -0.36 -6.26 -20.37
C ASP A 2 0.90 -7.13 -20.36
N VAL A 3 2.05 -6.54 -20.02
CA VAL A 3 3.34 -7.25 -19.82
C VAL A 3 3.28 -8.33 -18.72
N PHE A 4 2.33 -8.23 -17.80
CA PHE A 4 2.10 -9.23 -16.73
C PHE A 4 1.21 -10.39 -17.15
N GLY A 5 0.71 -10.40 -18.39
CA GLY A 5 -0.06 -11.50 -18.96
C GLY A 5 -1.54 -11.17 -19.18
N ALA A 6 -2.24 -12.12 -19.82
CA ALA A 6 -3.63 -11.93 -20.26
C ALA A 6 -4.64 -11.62 -19.14
N HIS A 7 -4.35 -11.97 -17.89
CA HIS A 7 -5.21 -11.67 -16.74
C HIS A 7 -5.26 -10.18 -16.40
N TRP A 8 -4.31 -9.37 -16.93
CA TRP A 8 -4.30 -7.90 -16.84
C TRP A 8 -5.08 -7.21 -17.97
N ALA A 9 -5.58 -7.95 -18.96
CA ALA A 9 -6.36 -7.35 -20.04
C ALA A 9 -7.57 -6.58 -19.47
N ASN A 10 -7.78 -5.37 -19.97
CA ASN A 10 -8.86 -4.46 -19.56
C ASN A 10 -8.90 -4.20 -18.04
N HIS A 11 -7.76 -4.24 -17.36
CA HIS A 11 -7.67 -4.09 -15.90
C HIS A 11 -8.29 -2.77 -15.42
N SER A 12 -8.12 -1.66 -16.13
CA SER A 12 -8.69 -0.35 -15.77
C SER A 12 -10.22 -0.37 -15.79
N ASP A 13 -10.82 -0.96 -16.83
CA ASP A 13 -12.28 -1.05 -16.94
C ASP A 13 -12.86 -1.96 -15.85
N ARG A 14 -12.21 -3.10 -15.60
CA ARG A 14 -12.60 -4.04 -14.53
C ARG A 14 -12.51 -3.41 -13.15
N LEU A 15 -11.45 -2.63 -12.90
CA LEU A 15 -11.28 -1.88 -11.66
C LEU A 15 -12.38 -0.85 -11.50
N ALA A 16 -12.66 -0.06 -12.54
CA ALA A 16 -13.71 0.96 -12.52
C ALA A 16 -15.09 0.34 -12.27
N GLU A 17 -15.44 -0.75 -12.95
CA GLU A 17 -16.70 -1.47 -12.73
C GLU A 17 -16.84 -1.97 -11.29
N ALA A 18 -15.77 -2.55 -10.74
CA ALA A 18 -15.76 -3.04 -9.36
C ALA A 18 -15.91 -1.88 -8.36
N PHE A 19 -15.21 -0.74 -8.58
CA PHE A 19 -15.36 0.43 -7.72
C PHE A 19 -16.79 0.95 -7.73
N HIS A 20 -17.40 1.15 -8.90
CA HIS A 20 -18.80 1.61 -9.00
C HIS A 20 -19.82 0.64 -8.40
N THR A 21 -19.47 -0.64 -8.29
CA THR A 21 -20.35 -1.66 -7.72
C THR A 21 -20.24 -1.74 -6.19
N ILE A 22 -19.04 -1.53 -5.62
CA ILE A 22 -18.75 -1.90 -4.23
C ILE A 22 -18.44 -0.66 -3.38
N VAL A 23 -17.70 0.32 -3.92
CA VAL A 23 -17.20 1.47 -3.17
C VAL A 23 -18.25 2.58 -3.13
N ARG A 24 -18.49 3.14 -1.94
CA ARG A 24 -19.36 4.28 -1.71
C ARG A 24 -18.56 5.58 -1.66
N GLU A 25 -19.22 6.72 -1.82
CA GLU A 25 -18.57 8.04 -1.78
C GLU A 25 -17.93 8.36 -0.42
N GLU A 26 -18.51 7.83 0.65
CA GLU A 26 -18.00 7.98 2.01
C GLU A 26 -16.84 7.06 2.38
N ASP A 27 -16.56 6.01 1.60
CA ASP A 27 -15.51 5.04 1.90
C ASP A 27 -14.09 5.61 1.71
N LEU A 28 -13.13 5.03 2.42
CA LEU A 28 -11.70 5.23 2.20
C LEU A 28 -11.07 3.98 1.58
N VAL A 29 -10.51 4.12 0.39
CA VAL A 29 -9.78 3.05 -0.31
C VAL A 29 -8.27 3.22 -0.11
N LEU A 30 -7.61 2.19 0.41
CA LEU A 30 -6.16 2.15 0.59
C LEU A 30 -5.50 1.54 -0.65
N ILE A 31 -4.54 2.26 -1.24
CA ILE A 31 -3.80 1.82 -2.44
C ILE A 31 -2.31 1.78 -2.09
N PRO A 32 -1.75 0.61 -1.79
CA PRO A 32 -0.40 0.48 -1.27
C PRO A 32 0.70 0.48 -2.35
N GLY A 33 0.62 1.41 -3.31
CA GLY A 33 1.71 1.69 -4.25
C GLY A 33 1.55 1.12 -5.64
N ASP A 34 2.50 1.49 -6.51
CA ASP A 34 2.53 1.19 -7.94
C ASP A 34 1.28 1.70 -8.68
N ILE A 35 0.98 2.99 -8.44
CA ILE A 35 -0.19 3.69 -8.94
C ILE A 35 -0.06 3.97 -10.44
N SER A 36 1.13 4.41 -10.89
CA SER A 36 1.39 4.78 -12.27
C SER A 36 2.84 4.47 -12.66
N TRP A 37 3.04 4.00 -13.88
CA TRP A 37 4.37 3.80 -14.45
C TRP A 37 4.92 5.04 -15.16
N ALA A 38 4.30 6.19 -14.97
CA ALA A 38 4.80 7.45 -15.46
C ALA A 38 6.23 7.71 -14.93
N MET A 39 7.07 8.29 -15.77
CA MET A 39 8.43 8.68 -15.37
C MET A 39 8.45 10.07 -14.73
N TYR A 40 7.53 10.93 -15.09
CA TYR A 40 7.45 12.31 -14.63
C TYR A 40 6.10 12.61 -14.01
N LEU A 41 6.08 13.57 -13.08
CA LEU A 41 4.90 13.95 -12.31
C LEU A 41 3.72 14.38 -13.19
N GLU A 42 4.00 15.11 -14.27
CA GLU A 42 2.95 15.58 -15.18
C GLU A 42 2.28 14.44 -15.96
N ASP A 43 3.04 13.38 -16.28
CA ASP A 43 2.53 12.22 -17.01
C ASP A 43 1.59 11.36 -16.12
N ALA A 44 1.80 11.38 -14.80
CA ALA A 44 0.94 10.67 -13.85
C ALA A 44 -0.45 11.31 -13.69
N ARG A 45 -0.68 12.54 -14.18
CA ARG A 45 -1.96 13.25 -14.03
C ARG A 45 -3.15 12.47 -14.60
N ALA A 46 -2.95 11.77 -15.72
CA ALA A 46 -4.03 10.99 -16.34
C ALA A 46 -4.48 9.83 -15.44
N ASP A 47 -3.52 9.10 -14.85
CA ASP A 47 -3.81 7.99 -13.93
C ASP A 47 -4.42 8.49 -12.62
N LEU A 48 -3.91 9.62 -12.09
CA LEU A 48 -4.49 10.27 -10.90
C LEU A 48 -5.91 10.79 -11.17
N ALA A 49 -6.18 11.35 -12.35
CA ALA A 49 -7.51 11.79 -12.75
C ALA A 49 -8.47 10.60 -12.89
N PHE A 50 -8.01 9.48 -13.46
CA PHE A 50 -8.78 8.23 -13.50
C PHE A 50 -9.18 7.78 -12.09
N LEU A 51 -8.23 7.70 -11.16
CA LEU A 51 -8.53 7.35 -9.77
C LEU A 51 -9.46 8.36 -9.09
N GLY A 52 -9.28 9.66 -9.38
CA GLY A 52 -10.14 10.73 -8.85
C GLY A 52 -11.59 10.64 -9.30
N ALA A 53 -11.84 10.10 -10.51
CA ALA A 53 -13.18 9.90 -11.05
C ALA A 53 -13.92 8.68 -10.45
N LEU A 54 -13.23 7.79 -9.74
CA LEU A 54 -13.85 6.63 -9.08
C LEU A 54 -14.46 7.05 -7.74
N PRO A 55 -15.53 6.36 -7.26
CA PRO A 55 -16.16 6.65 -5.97
C PRO A 55 -15.22 6.42 -4.79
N GLY A 56 -15.50 7.08 -3.66
CA GLY A 56 -14.76 7.00 -2.41
C GLY A 56 -13.49 7.86 -2.37
N LYS A 57 -12.96 8.11 -1.18
CA LYS A 57 -11.65 8.75 -0.97
C LYS A 57 -10.53 7.73 -1.17
N LYS A 58 -9.36 8.14 -1.64
CA LYS A 58 -8.22 7.25 -1.88
C LYS A 58 -7.02 7.73 -1.09
N LEU A 59 -6.40 6.81 -0.34
CA LEU A 59 -5.11 7.05 0.31
C LEU A 59 -4.04 6.25 -0.42
N LEU A 60 -3.10 6.95 -1.05
CA LEU A 60 -2.03 6.37 -1.84
C LEU A 60 -0.74 6.28 -1.03
N LEU A 61 -0.05 5.16 -1.15
CA LEU A 61 1.33 4.99 -0.71
C LEU A 61 2.22 4.85 -1.94
N ARG A 62 3.47 5.31 -1.87
CA ARG A 62 4.42 5.15 -2.97
C ARG A 62 4.86 3.69 -3.12
N GLY A 63 4.83 3.14 -4.35
CA GLY A 63 5.45 1.88 -4.73
C GLY A 63 6.85 2.03 -5.32
N ASN A 64 7.42 0.96 -5.83
CA ASN A 64 8.75 0.98 -6.45
C ASN A 64 8.72 1.42 -7.92
N HIS A 65 7.60 1.27 -8.60
CA HIS A 65 7.39 1.74 -9.97
C HIS A 65 6.78 3.14 -10.07
N ASP A 66 6.47 3.80 -8.95
CA ASP A 66 6.03 5.19 -8.95
C ASP A 66 7.23 6.14 -9.11
N PHE A 67 7.86 6.11 -10.30
CA PHE A 67 9.04 6.93 -10.63
C PHE A 67 8.71 8.43 -10.65
N TRP A 68 7.47 8.78 -11.02
CA TRP A 68 6.91 10.12 -11.03
C TRP A 68 6.86 10.76 -9.63
N TRP A 69 6.82 9.95 -8.58
CA TRP A 69 6.70 10.43 -7.21
C TRP A 69 8.01 11.06 -6.73
N SER A 70 8.10 12.36 -6.86
CA SER A 70 9.24 13.18 -6.46
C SER A 70 9.18 13.56 -4.97
N SER A 71 9.04 14.83 -4.63
CA SER A 71 8.76 15.24 -3.25
C SER A 71 7.27 15.16 -2.94
N VAL A 72 6.92 14.79 -1.71
CA VAL A 72 5.51 14.71 -1.28
C VAL A 72 4.75 16.02 -1.48
N THR A 73 5.42 17.17 -1.28
CA THR A 73 4.81 18.49 -1.50
C THR A 73 4.39 18.69 -2.96
N LYS A 74 5.26 18.33 -3.91
CA LYS A 74 4.93 18.41 -5.34
C LYS A 74 3.82 17.43 -5.72
N VAL A 75 3.85 16.22 -5.17
CA VAL A 75 2.78 15.25 -5.40
C VAL A 75 1.45 15.81 -4.89
N ARG A 76 1.39 16.28 -3.65
CA ARG A 76 0.19 16.88 -3.06
C ARG A 76 -0.38 18.04 -3.85
N SER A 77 0.46 18.80 -4.56
CA SER A 77 0.00 19.97 -5.33
C SER A 77 -0.73 19.64 -6.64
N ILE A 78 -0.71 18.38 -7.09
CA ILE A 78 -1.36 17.94 -8.32
C ILE A 78 -2.49 16.93 -8.11
N LEU A 79 -2.71 16.51 -6.86
CA LEU A 79 -3.75 15.51 -6.56
C LEU A 79 -5.14 16.07 -6.85
N PRO A 80 -6.01 15.30 -7.50
CA PRO A 80 -7.44 15.57 -7.52
C PRO A 80 -8.06 15.57 -6.12
N ASP A 81 -9.20 16.22 -5.97
CA ASP A 81 -9.98 16.17 -4.74
C ASP A 81 -10.33 14.71 -4.37
N GLY A 82 -10.31 14.41 -3.07
CA GLY A 82 -10.56 13.05 -2.56
C GLY A 82 -9.38 12.09 -2.68
N ILE A 83 -8.25 12.49 -3.25
CA ILE A 83 -7.02 11.71 -3.25
C ILE A 83 -6.01 12.28 -2.25
N TYR A 84 -5.47 11.42 -1.42
CA TYR A 84 -4.49 11.72 -0.38
C TYR A 84 -3.26 10.85 -0.55
N VAL A 85 -2.13 11.27 0.02
CA VAL A 85 -0.87 10.51 -0.01
C VAL A 85 -0.27 10.40 1.39
N LEU A 86 0.23 9.22 1.71
CA LEU A 86 0.90 8.89 2.95
C LEU A 86 2.41 8.85 2.72
N GLN A 87 3.18 9.65 3.50
CA GLN A 87 4.64 9.59 3.48
C GLN A 87 5.25 10.18 4.75
N ASN A 88 5.77 9.32 5.63
CA ASN A 88 6.39 9.67 6.92
C ASN A 88 5.44 10.42 7.90
N ASP A 89 4.16 10.30 7.70
CA ASP A 89 3.07 10.87 8.49
C ASP A 89 1.98 9.82 8.73
N THR A 90 0.86 10.23 9.30
CA THR A 90 -0.36 9.42 9.42
C THR A 90 -1.49 10.08 8.66
N PHE A 91 -2.53 9.30 8.37
CA PHE A 91 -3.78 9.79 7.81
C PHE A 91 -4.93 9.32 8.71
N ARG A 92 -5.66 10.26 9.30
CA ARG A 92 -6.82 9.94 10.14
C ARG A 92 -8.09 10.00 9.31
N PHE A 93 -8.89 8.95 9.45
CA PHE A 93 -10.21 8.84 8.84
C PHE A 93 -11.18 8.29 9.89
N HIS A 94 -12.06 9.15 10.40
CA HIS A 94 -12.94 8.85 11.55
C HIS A 94 -12.14 8.34 12.78
N ASN A 95 -12.45 7.13 13.26
CA ASN A 95 -11.78 6.46 14.38
C ASN A 95 -10.61 5.57 13.95
N VAL A 96 -10.24 5.58 12.67
CA VAL A 96 -9.11 4.82 12.12
C VAL A 96 -7.95 5.76 11.81
N GLU A 97 -6.73 5.37 12.16
CA GLU A 97 -5.52 6.08 11.77
C GLU A 97 -4.58 5.17 11.00
N ILE A 98 -4.14 5.64 9.84
CA ILE A 98 -3.35 4.89 8.90
C ILE A 98 -1.91 5.39 8.93
N ALA A 99 -0.97 4.49 9.22
CA ALA A 99 0.47 4.70 9.10
C ALA A 99 1.04 3.85 7.97
N GLY A 100 2.30 4.05 7.60
CA GLY A 100 2.92 3.18 6.61
C GLY A 100 4.24 3.67 6.06
N THR A 101 4.85 2.78 5.30
CA THR A 101 6.05 3.01 4.50
C THR A 101 6.03 2.15 3.26
N ARG A 102 6.78 2.55 2.22
CA ARG A 102 6.96 1.69 1.07
C ARG A 102 7.51 0.31 1.46
N GLY A 103 8.33 0.24 2.49
CA GLY A 103 9.12 -0.94 2.79
C GLY A 103 10.23 -1.16 1.76
N TRP A 104 10.89 -2.30 1.85
CA TRP A 104 11.94 -2.74 0.93
C TRP A 104 12.11 -4.25 1.00
N THR A 105 12.91 -4.82 0.07
CA THR A 105 13.36 -6.21 0.16
C THR A 105 14.00 -6.45 1.53
N ILE A 106 13.52 -7.46 2.24
CA ILE A 106 13.90 -7.73 3.63
C ILE A 106 15.06 -8.75 3.71
N PRO A 107 15.89 -8.72 4.77
CA PRO A 107 17.03 -9.64 4.91
C PRO A 107 16.65 -11.13 4.85
N GLU A 108 15.44 -11.48 5.24
CA GLU A 108 14.92 -12.85 5.24
C GLU A 108 14.48 -13.33 3.85
N SER A 109 14.40 -12.45 2.84
CA SER A 109 14.04 -12.80 1.48
C SER A 109 15.21 -13.34 0.67
N ALA A 110 14.92 -14.32 -0.19
CA ALA A 110 15.94 -14.94 -1.06
C ALA A 110 16.62 -13.96 -2.05
N GLY A 111 15.93 -12.88 -2.41
CA GLY A 111 16.43 -11.84 -3.30
C GLY A 111 17.24 -10.74 -2.63
N TYR A 112 17.37 -10.74 -1.29
CA TYR A 112 18.09 -9.69 -0.57
C TYR A 112 19.59 -9.71 -0.83
N LYS A 113 20.15 -8.54 -1.11
CA LYS A 113 21.58 -8.34 -1.31
C LYS A 113 22.09 -7.27 -0.33
N GLU A 114 22.90 -7.68 0.64
CA GLU A 114 23.42 -6.83 1.70
C GLU A 114 24.00 -5.51 1.21
N SER A 115 24.83 -5.56 0.14
CA SER A 115 25.50 -4.38 -0.42
C SER A 115 24.56 -3.37 -1.10
N GLU A 116 23.40 -3.83 -1.59
CA GLU A 116 22.44 -3.01 -2.35
C GLU A 116 21.25 -2.60 -1.49
N ASP A 117 20.70 -3.53 -0.71
CA ASP A 117 19.40 -3.39 -0.06
C ASP A 117 19.46 -2.86 1.36
N ARG A 118 20.53 -3.15 2.12
CA ARG A 118 20.63 -2.78 3.54
C ARG A 118 20.35 -1.32 3.82
N LYS A 119 20.99 -0.41 3.07
CA LYS A 119 20.80 1.03 3.26
C LYS A 119 19.36 1.47 2.99
N LEU A 120 18.71 0.84 2.02
CA LEU A 120 17.33 1.13 1.66
C LEU A 120 16.35 0.56 2.70
N PHE A 121 16.59 -0.65 3.16
CA PHE A 121 15.82 -1.29 4.22
C PHE A 121 15.88 -0.47 5.52
N GLU A 122 17.07 -0.09 5.99
CA GLU A 122 17.22 0.75 7.19
C GLU A 122 16.55 2.12 7.04
N ARG A 123 16.61 2.72 5.86
CA ARG A 123 15.89 3.98 5.60
C ARG A 123 14.38 3.80 5.69
N GLU A 124 13.82 2.72 5.18
CA GLU A 124 12.39 2.46 5.26
C GLU A 124 11.95 2.11 6.69
N LYS A 125 12.81 1.48 7.51
CA LYS A 125 12.57 1.33 8.96
C LYS A 125 12.45 2.70 9.65
N GLN A 126 13.36 3.64 9.36
CA GLN A 126 13.27 5.00 9.89
C GLN A 126 11.99 5.71 9.46
N ARG A 127 11.57 5.55 8.20
CA ARG A 127 10.32 6.12 7.70
C ARG A 127 9.09 5.52 8.37
N LEU A 128 9.08 4.21 8.57
CA LEU A 128 8.04 3.55 9.33
C LEU A 128 7.97 4.08 10.76
N HIS A 129 9.11 4.20 11.43
CA HIS A 129 9.17 4.77 12.79
C HIS A 129 8.59 6.18 12.85
N LEU A 130 8.93 7.05 11.89
CA LEU A 130 8.36 8.41 11.81
C LEU A 130 6.84 8.41 11.62
N SER A 131 6.31 7.46 10.86
CA SER A 131 4.88 7.32 10.66
C SER A 131 4.20 6.76 11.91
N LEU A 132 4.68 5.64 12.45
CA LEU A 132 4.12 5.00 13.65
C LEU A 132 4.13 5.91 14.88
N SER A 133 5.19 6.70 15.08
CA SER A 133 5.32 7.61 16.23
C SER A 133 4.29 8.75 16.28
N ARG A 134 3.47 8.87 15.24
CA ARG A 134 2.39 9.87 15.15
C ARG A 134 1.01 9.28 15.37
N LEU A 135 0.90 7.96 15.51
CA LEU A 135 -0.37 7.29 15.81
C LEU A 135 -0.88 7.73 17.18
N SER A 136 -2.17 7.95 17.28
CA SER A 136 -2.89 8.33 18.50
C SER A 136 -3.46 7.10 19.20
N ASP A 137 -3.39 7.03 20.51
CA ASP A 137 -3.84 5.87 21.28
C ASP A 137 -5.38 5.65 21.25
N ASP A 138 -6.14 6.64 20.79
CA ASP A 138 -7.60 6.64 20.74
C ASP A 138 -8.19 6.15 19.40
N THR A 139 -7.36 5.59 18.54
CA THR A 139 -7.75 5.16 17.18
C THR A 139 -7.45 3.70 16.90
N VAL A 140 -8.16 3.11 15.93
CA VAL A 140 -7.81 1.81 15.35
C VAL A 140 -6.68 2.00 14.35
N HIS A 141 -5.59 1.26 14.52
CA HIS A 141 -4.41 1.43 13.68
C HIS A 141 -4.40 0.47 12.50
N VAL A 142 -4.21 1.02 11.30
CA VAL A 142 -3.97 0.28 10.06
C VAL A 142 -2.59 0.68 9.52
N VAL A 143 -1.82 -0.28 9.01
CA VAL A 143 -0.52 0.02 8.42
C VAL A 143 -0.47 -0.42 6.96
N MET A 144 0.00 0.46 6.11
CA MET A 144 0.23 0.20 4.69
C MET A 144 1.71 -0.06 4.42
N PHE A 145 2.00 -1.15 3.72
CA PHE A 145 3.29 -1.39 3.08
C PHE A 145 3.09 -1.57 1.58
N HIS A 146 4.09 -1.21 0.77
CA HIS A 146 4.13 -1.66 -0.60
C HIS A 146 4.81 -3.03 -0.69
N TYR A 147 6.04 -3.17 -0.16
CA TYR A 147 6.73 -4.45 -0.09
C TYR A 147 6.17 -5.33 1.03
N PRO A 148 6.15 -6.67 0.84
CA PRO A 148 5.73 -7.60 1.88
C PRO A 148 6.60 -7.47 3.14
N PRO A 149 6.02 -7.45 4.35
CA PRO A 149 6.78 -7.44 5.59
C PRO A 149 7.25 -8.84 6.04
N PHE A 150 6.88 -9.90 5.31
CA PHE A 150 7.32 -11.27 5.49
C PHE A 150 8.06 -11.78 4.26
N SER A 151 9.01 -12.69 4.45
CA SER A 151 9.70 -13.36 3.35
C SER A 151 8.82 -14.38 2.64
N GLU A 152 9.30 -14.93 1.52
CA GLU A 152 8.66 -16.01 0.75
C GLU A 152 8.51 -17.31 1.57
N SER A 153 9.34 -17.47 2.61
CA SER A 153 9.25 -18.56 3.59
C SER A 153 8.43 -18.18 4.82
N GLN A 154 7.69 -17.08 4.76
CA GLN A 154 6.80 -16.55 5.79
C GLN A 154 7.53 -16.18 7.10
N LYS A 155 8.81 -15.84 7.04
CA LYS A 155 9.56 -15.33 8.18
C LYS A 155 9.28 -13.83 8.34
N PRO A 156 8.94 -13.36 9.56
CA PRO A 156 8.72 -11.94 9.81
C PRO A 156 10.04 -11.17 9.75
N SER A 157 9.97 -9.95 9.23
CA SER A 157 11.09 -8.99 9.25
C SER A 157 11.06 -8.10 10.49
N ASP A 158 12.09 -7.25 10.63
CA ASP A 158 12.11 -6.16 11.62
C ASP A 158 10.89 -5.24 11.52
N PHE A 159 10.33 -5.03 10.32
CA PHE A 159 9.10 -4.23 10.16
C PHE A 159 7.96 -4.77 11.00
N VAL A 160 7.78 -6.11 11.06
CA VAL A 160 6.73 -6.75 11.87
C VAL A 160 6.94 -6.46 13.35
N SER A 161 8.17 -6.60 13.84
CA SER A 161 8.49 -6.32 15.26
C SER A 161 8.29 -4.86 15.65
N MET A 162 8.48 -3.92 14.70
CA MET A 162 8.23 -2.50 14.93
C MET A 162 6.76 -2.16 15.14
N LEU A 163 5.83 -2.99 14.69
CA LEU A 163 4.38 -2.77 14.84
C LEU A 163 3.86 -3.15 16.23
N GLU A 164 4.52 -4.08 16.92
CA GLU A 164 4.04 -4.67 18.18
C GLU A 164 3.67 -3.61 19.26
N PRO A 165 4.48 -2.56 19.50
CA PRO A 165 4.14 -1.55 20.51
C PRO A 165 2.89 -0.72 20.20
N TYR A 166 2.44 -0.72 18.94
CA TYR A 166 1.35 0.13 18.46
C TYR A 166 0.01 -0.60 18.35
N HIS A 167 -0.06 -1.88 18.72
CA HIS A 167 -1.29 -2.68 18.67
C HIS A 167 -2.04 -2.56 17.32
N VAL A 168 -1.27 -2.68 16.22
CA VAL A 168 -1.81 -2.54 14.86
C VAL A 168 -2.86 -3.60 14.60
N HIS A 169 -4.07 -3.19 14.22
CA HIS A 169 -5.18 -4.08 13.92
C HIS A 169 -4.97 -4.81 12.58
N THR A 170 -4.64 -4.05 11.53
CA THR A 170 -4.52 -4.61 10.17
C THR A 170 -3.31 -4.03 9.44
N VAL A 171 -2.61 -4.89 8.74
CA VAL A 171 -1.56 -4.55 7.76
C VAL A 171 -2.02 -4.94 6.37
N VAL A 172 -1.93 -4.00 5.43
CA VAL A 172 -2.16 -4.26 4.00
C VAL A 172 -0.87 -4.05 3.21
N TYR A 173 -0.63 -4.89 2.20
CA TYR A 173 0.54 -4.76 1.34
C TYR A 173 0.28 -5.27 -0.08
N GLY A 174 1.10 -4.81 -1.05
CA GLY A 174 0.99 -5.13 -2.47
C GLY A 174 2.24 -5.77 -3.05
N HIS A 175 2.75 -5.22 -4.17
CA HIS A 175 4.01 -5.53 -4.83
C HIS A 175 4.09 -6.88 -5.56
N LEU A 176 3.40 -7.91 -5.10
CA LEU A 176 3.49 -9.27 -5.63
C LEU A 176 2.55 -9.45 -6.83
N HIS A 177 3.07 -9.92 -7.99
CA HIS A 177 2.33 -9.98 -9.25
C HIS A 177 2.38 -11.35 -9.95
N SER A 178 2.59 -12.44 -9.23
CA SER A 178 2.52 -13.77 -9.81
C SER A 178 1.79 -14.74 -8.92
N ALA A 179 1.14 -15.74 -9.49
CA ALA A 179 0.44 -16.78 -8.74
C ALA A 179 1.36 -17.47 -7.70
N LYS A 180 2.64 -17.67 -8.03
CA LYS A 180 3.63 -18.22 -7.09
C LYS A 180 3.90 -17.26 -5.93
N ALA A 181 4.08 -15.98 -6.22
CA ALA A 181 4.33 -14.96 -5.19
C ALA A 181 3.08 -14.77 -4.29
N HIS A 182 1.89 -14.75 -4.88
CA HIS A 182 0.64 -14.69 -4.12
C HIS A 182 0.48 -15.90 -3.17
N ALA A 183 0.81 -17.11 -3.64
CA ALA A 183 0.71 -18.33 -2.83
C ALA A 183 1.73 -18.38 -1.68
N SER A 184 2.88 -17.70 -1.81
CA SER A 184 3.89 -17.63 -0.75
C SER A 184 3.70 -16.44 0.20
N ALA A 185 2.83 -15.49 -0.14
CA ALA A 185 2.54 -14.31 0.67
C ALA A 185 1.94 -14.70 2.02
N PHE A 186 2.45 -14.13 3.09
CA PHE A 186 1.85 -14.34 4.41
C PHE A 186 0.52 -13.60 4.50
N GLN A 187 -0.56 -14.32 4.79
CA GLN A 187 -1.88 -13.76 5.05
C GLN A 187 -2.48 -14.42 6.29
N GLY A 188 -3.22 -13.66 7.07
CA GLY A 188 -3.80 -14.11 8.32
C GLY A 188 -3.26 -13.38 9.53
N GLU A 189 -3.49 -13.93 10.71
CA GLU A 189 -3.10 -13.31 11.96
C GLU A 189 -1.67 -13.69 12.38
N TYR A 190 -0.91 -12.69 12.81
CA TYR A 190 0.37 -12.89 13.48
C TYR A 190 0.50 -11.88 14.63
N ARG A 191 0.67 -12.36 15.85
CA ARG A 191 0.82 -11.56 17.08
C ARG A 191 -0.29 -10.50 17.25
N GLY A 192 -1.54 -10.88 16.98
CA GLY A 192 -2.71 -10.01 17.14
C GLY A 192 -2.95 -9.05 16.00
N THR A 193 -2.12 -9.03 14.96
CA THR A 193 -2.27 -8.19 13.76
C THR A 193 -2.71 -9.03 12.57
N GLN A 194 -3.73 -8.58 11.82
CA GLN A 194 -4.18 -9.19 10.57
C GLN A 194 -3.33 -8.69 9.39
N TYR A 195 -2.76 -9.60 8.60
CA TYR A 195 -1.96 -9.28 7.40
C TYR A 195 -2.72 -9.69 6.15
N ARG A 196 -2.85 -8.78 5.17
CA ARG A 196 -3.58 -9.00 3.92
C ARG A 196 -2.76 -8.55 2.71
N LEU A 197 -2.58 -9.47 1.76
CA LEU A 197 -2.11 -9.12 0.42
C LEU A 197 -3.27 -8.48 -0.36
N VAL A 198 -3.07 -7.25 -0.82
CA VAL A 198 -4.06 -6.48 -1.58
C VAL A 198 -3.52 -6.07 -2.96
N ALA A 199 -2.61 -6.85 -3.55
CA ALA A 199 -2.19 -6.66 -4.92
C ALA A 199 -3.40 -6.79 -5.87
N ALA A 200 -3.56 -5.88 -6.81
CA ALA A 200 -4.76 -5.75 -7.63
C ALA A 200 -5.10 -7.05 -8.40
N ASP A 201 -4.09 -7.73 -8.94
CA ASP A 201 -4.26 -9.00 -9.65
C ASP A 201 -4.58 -10.17 -8.71
N ALA A 202 -4.03 -10.18 -7.48
CA ALA A 202 -4.39 -11.16 -6.46
C ALA A 202 -5.87 -11.03 -6.06
N LEU A 203 -6.38 -9.81 -6.00
CA LEU A 203 -7.78 -9.48 -5.73
C LEU A 203 -8.68 -9.52 -6.98
N ARG A 204 -8.14 -9.91 -8.15
CA ARG A 204 -8.86 -9.92 -9.44
C ARG A 204 -9.45 -8.54 -9.80
N PHE A 205 -8.80 -7.46 -9.36
CA PHE A 205 -9.20 -6.05 -9.53
C PHE A 205 -10.49 -5.65 -8.81
N VAL A 206 -10.86 -6.38 -7.76
CA VAL A 206 -12.05 -6.10 -6.93
C VAL A 206 -11.59 -5.63 -5.55
N PRO A 207 -11.95 -4.42 -5.10
CA PRO A 207 -11.65 -3.97 -3.74
C PRO A 207 -12.24 -4.91 -2.69
N ILE A 208 -11.55 -5.07 -1.57
CA ILE A 208 -12.04 -5.85 -0.43
C ILE A 208 -12.28 -4.91 0.75
N GLU A 209 -13.31 -5.21 1.50
CA GLU A 209 -13.58 -4.54 2.77
C GLU A 209 -12.57 -5.00 3.84
N LEU A 210 -12.02 -4.04 4.56
CA LEU A 210 -11.10 -4.30 5.68
C LEU A 210 -11.83 -4.22 7.01
N MET A 211 -12.70 -3.25 7.16
CA MET A 211 -13.50 -3.00 8.37
C MET A 211 -14.63 -1.99 8.08
N GLU A 212 -15.70 -2.06 8.84
CA GLU A 212 -16.67 -0.97 8.94
C GLU A 212 -16.15 0.11 9.87
N ILE A 213 -16.43 1.36 9.54
CA ILE A 213 -15.99 2.54 10.30
C ILE A 213 -17.24 3.26 10.84
N GLU A 214 -17.26 3.51 12.15
CA GLU A 214 -18.32 4.26 12.84
C GLU A 214 -18.10 5.78 12.79
#